data_c7c42087f9e47bc1cea4a9ed29208028
#
_entry.id   c7c42087f9e47bc1cea4a9ed29208028
#
_cell.length_a   1.000
_cell.length_b   1.000
_cell.length_c   1.000
_cell.angle_alpha   90.00
_cell.angle_beta   90.00
_cell.angle_gamma   90.00
#
_symmetry.space_group_name_H-M   'P 1'
#
loop_
_entity.id
_entity.type
_entity.pdbx_description
1 polymer ?
#
loop_
_entity_poly.entity_id
_entity_poly.type
_entity_poly.pdbx_seq_one_letter_code
_entity_poly.pdbx_strand_id
1 'polypeptide(L)'
;MTARIAVRVAGSYGPATRLAERVAVSVAFALNGFLFGNWVGRIPAAADLVHASPAVLGLVLLAIVGGATPTMPVVGRLCARWTSRAVTRAFAVAFPLTLPVVAFGALSGSPLALAGTLVLLGIGNAGMDVSMNANAVAAISRAKEPWMPSFHGMWSLGGMLGAATGGLAAGVGLDILPHFAIAAAVGLGLGLVAGRRLAPDPPEVAAEPRIAGAAPGTVSAAAPAGSGGAAGSGGAAGSAGVTGSAGGRRRIRNALAGRIDRILLVFGAIGFCSALGEGAMADWTALYLRDVLGSGEGLATVGFVAFSVGMAGTRFVGGAILRRWDPARVLAGGCLLAAAGVILGVAAPVAAVAVVGFLAVGVGLSCAFPVVFNAAGAHRFGSGPAISIVSTLGYTGFLAGPPLIGLLAELTGLRWALLPVAVAAAAGAVLAVRFRGALRLHDPSRA
;
A
#
# COMPACT_ATOMS: atom_id res chain seq x y z
N MET A 1 -3.11 28.68 -40.83
CA MET A 1 -4.27 27.89 -40.37
C MET A 1 -3.86 26.95 -39.19
N THR A 2 -2.61 26.81 -38.88
CA THR A 2 -2.04 25.94 -37.82
C THR A 2 -2.02 26.53 -36.41
N ALA A 3 -2.07 27.86 -36.24
CA ALA A 3 -2.01 28.52 -34.93
C ALA A 3 -3.37 28.54 -34.15
N ARG A 4 -4.50 28.32 -34.82
CA ARG A 4 -5.82 28.33 -34.18
C ARG A 4 -6.26 26.97 -33.56
N ILE A 5 -5.56 25.88 -33.84
CA ILE A 5 -5.87 24.55 -33.28
C ILE A 5 -5.22 24.37 -31.90
N ALA A 6 -4.04 25.01 -31.68
CA ALA A 6 -3.34 24.90 -30.40
C ALA A 6 -4.02 25.65 -29.22
N VAL A 7 -4.86 26.67 -29.52
CA VAL A 7 -5.51 27.51 -28.48
C VAL A 7 -6.79 26.85 -27.93
N ARG A 8 -7.37 25.84 -28.58
CA ARG A 8 -8.62 25.17 -28.14
C ARG A 8 -8.42 24.01 -27.15
N VAL A 9 -7.19 23.59 -26.87
CA VAL A 9 -6.88 22.53 -25.90
C VAL A 9 -6.50 23.08 -24.51
N ALA A 10 -6.23 24.37 -24.40
CA ALA A 10 -6.07 25.05 -23.10
C ALA A 10 -7.42 25.48 -22.52
N GLY A 11 -8.39 24.55 -22.44
CA GLY A 11 -9.54 24.72 -21.57
C GLY A 11 -9.01 24.98 -20.17
N SER A 12 -9.34 26.16 -19.61
CA SER A 12 -8.83 26.67 -18.35
C SER A 12 -8.85 25.58 -17.28
N TYR A 13 -7.68 25.17 -16.78
CA TYR A 13 -7.54 24.29 -15.62
C TYR A 13 -7.97 25.07 -14.38
N GLY A 14 -9.29 25.31 -14.30
CA GLY A 14 -9.92 26.11 -13.27
C GLY A 14 -10.12 25.34 -11.95
N PRO A 15 -10.49 26.04 -10.88
CA PRO A 15 -10.70 25.45 -9.55
C PRO A 15 -11.68 24.27 -9.56
N ALA A 16 -12.76 24.35 -10.35
CA ALA A 16 -13.75 23.27 -10.48
C ALA A 16 -13.17 21.98 -11.09
N THR A 17 -12.29 22.11 -12.11
CA THR A 17 -11.60 20.96 -12.71
C THR A 17 -10.62 20.33 -11.72
N ARG A 18 -9.87 21.14 -10.98
CA ARG A 18 -8.94 20.68 -9.93
C ARG A 18 -9.68 19.89 -8.85
N LEU A 19 -10.80 20.43 -8.37
CA LEU A 19 -11.62 19.75 -7.36
C LEU A 19 -12.19 18.44 -7.89
N ALA A 20 -12.70 18.42 -9.14
CA ALA A 20 -13.25 17.22 -9.75
C ALA A 20 -12.20 16.10 -9.92
N GLU A 21 -10.99 16.44 -10.38
CA GLU A 21 -9.88 15.48 -10.49
C GLU A 21 -9.44 14.97 -9.11
N ARG A 22 -9.28 15.87 -8.12
CA ARG A 22 -8.94 15.51 -6.74
C ARG A 22 -9.95 14.54 -6.14
N VAL A 23 -11.25 14.85 -6.28
CA VAL A 23 -12.34 13.98 -5.78
C VAL A 23 -12.31 12.63 -6.49
N ALA A 24 -12.15 12.60 -7.82
CA ALA A 24 -12.13 11.35 -8.58
C ALA A 24 -10.96 10.44 -8.16
N VAL A 25 -9.76 10.98 -7.99
CA VAL A 25 -8.60 10.22 -7.52
C VAL A 25 -8.82 9.78 -6.07
N SER A 26 -9.36 10.65 -5.20
CA SER A 26 -9.70 10.28 -3.82
C SER A 26 -10.68 9.12 -3.75
N VAL A 27 -11.72 9.12 -4.61
CA VAL A 27 -12.68 8.01 -4.71
C VAL A 27 -12.00 6.74 -5.21
N ALA A 28 -11.07 6.82 -6.16
CA ALA A 28 -10.33 5.66 -6.64
C ALA A 28 -9.50 5.01 -5.50
N PHE A 29 -8.83 5.81 -4.67
CA PHE A 29 -8.12 5.33 -3.49
C PHE A 29 -9.07 4.73 -2.44
N ALA A 30 -10.16 5.42 -2.13
CA ALA A 30 -11.16 4.92 -1.20
C ALA A 30 -11.81 3.62 -1.69
N LEU A 31 -12.08 3.51 -2.98
CA LEU A 31 -12.62 2.31 -3.61
C LEU A 31 -11.66 1.11 -3.47
N ASN A 32 -10.38 1.31 -3.77
CA ASN A 32 -9.39 0.25 -3.62
C ASN A 32 -9.34 -0.25 -2.16
N GLY A 33 -9.26 0.66 -1.21
CA GLY A 33 -9.29 0.31 0.22
C GLY A 33 -10.60 -0.37 0.63
N PHE A 34 -11.76 0.13 0.17
CA PHE A 34 -13.07 -0.41 0.49
C PHE A 34 -13.23 -1.87 0.03
N LEU A 35 -12.86 -2.17 -1.20
CA LEU A 35 -12.95 -3.54 -1.72
C LEU A 35 -12.03 -4.50 -0.98
N PHE A 36 -10.79 -4.08 -0.72
CA PHE A 36 -9.86 -4.89 0.07
C PHE A 36 -10.33 -5.07 1.51
N GLY A 37 -10.84 -4.01 2.15
CA GLY A 37 -11.41 -4.06 3.49
C GLY A 37 -12.61 -5.01 3.61
N ASN A 38 -13.48 -5.07 2.59
CA ASN A 38 -14.59 -6.03 2.56
C ASN A 38 -14.09 -7.49 2.57
N TRP A 39 -13.01 -7.79 1.85
CA TRP A 39 -12.35 -9.08 1.93
C TRP A 39 -11.82 -9.34 3.35
N VAL A 40 -11.04 -8.39 3.92
CA VAL A 40 -10.48 -8.50 5.27
C VAL A 40 -11.58 -8.80 6.30
N GLY A 41 -12.72 -8.11 6.22
CA GLY A 41 -13.85 -8.32 7.12
C GLY A 41 -14.54 -9.69 6.99
N ARG A 42 -14.25 -10.45 5.93
CA ARG A 42 -14.87 -11.78 5.68
C ARG A 42 -13.86 -12.94 5.68
N ILE A 43 -12.58 -12.68 6.03
CA ILE A 43 -11.57 -13.73 6.16
C ILE A 43 -12.01 -14.84 7.12
N PRO A 44 -12.59 -14.56 8.32
CA PRO A 44 -13.06 -15.62 9.21
C PRO A 44 -14.12 -16.51 8.56
N ALA A 45 -15.13 -15.93 7.94
CA ALA A 45 -16.18 -16.68 7.25
C ALA A 45 -15.65 -17.50 6.06
N ALA A 46 -14.70 -16.95 5.31
CA ALA A 46 -14.07 -17.69 4.21
C ALA A 46 -13.23 -18.87 4.71
N ALA A 47 -12.50 -18.71 5.82
CA ALA A 47 -11.73 -19.77 6.45
C ALA A 47 -12.63 -20.92 6.91
N ASP A 48 -13.77 -20.61 7.52
CA ASP A 48 -14.75 -21.62 7.99
C ASP A 48 -15.36 -22.39 6.81
N LEU A 49 -15.74 -21.70 5.73
CA LEU A 49 -16.34 -22.32 4.55
C LEU A 49 -15.40 -23.33 3.88
N VAL A 50 -14.09 -23.08 3.88
CA VAL A 50 -13.11 -24.02 3.30
C VAL A 50 -12.45 -24.91 4.34
N HIS A 51 -12.90 -24.88 5.60
CA HIS A 51 -12.36 -25.66 6.73
C HIS A 51 -10.84 -25.53 6.86
N ALA A 52 -10.31 -24.32 6.65
CA ALA A 52 -8.88 -24.09 6.66
C ALA A 52 -8.32 -24.05 8.09
N SER A 53 -7.30 -24.88 8.38
CA SER A 53 -6.47 -24.64 9.56
C SER A 53 -5.69 -23.33 9.44
N PRO A 54 -5.17 -22.76 10.52
CA PRO A 54 -4.39 -21.52 10.46
C PRO A 54 -3.21 -21.60 9.48
N ALA A 55 -2.50 -22.73 9.40
CA ALA A 55 -1.40 -22.93 8.46
C ALA A 55 -1.89 -22.92 7.01
N VAL A 56 -2.98 -23.62 6.71
CA VAL A 56 -3.60 -23.64 5.38
C VAL A 56 -4.09 -22.25 5.00
N LEU A 57 -4.76 -21.55 5.91
CA LEU A 57 -5.21 -20.18 5.67
C LEU A 57 -4.05 -19.24 5.35
N GLY A 58 -2.94 -19.30 6.10
CA GLY A 58 -1.75 -18.52 5.83
C GLY A 58 -1.19 -18.75 4.42
N LEU A 59 -1.20 -20.00 3.93
CA LEU A 59 -0.79 -20.33 2.56
C LEU A 59 -1.80 -19.82 1.52
N VAL A 60 -3.09 -19.92 1.80
CA VAL A 60 -4.17 -19.41 0.94
C VAL A 60 -4.07 -17.89 0.78
N LEU A 61 -3.84 -17.16 1.87
CA LEU A 61 -3.68 -15.70 1.86
C LEU A 61 -2.45 -15.24 1.06
N LEU A 62 -1.39 -16.06 1.03
CA LEU A 62 -0.21 -15.81 0.20
C LEU A 62 -0.56 -15.67 -1.29
N ALA A 63 -1.64 -16.30 -1.75
CA ALA A 63 -2.09 -16.23 -3.14
C ALA A 63 -2.42 -14.78 -3.59
N ILE A 64 -2.87 -13.92 -2.68
CA ILE A 64 -3.11 -12.48 -2.97
C ILE A 64 -1.80 -11.84 -3.42
N VAL A 65 -0.72 -12.06 -2.68
CA VAL A 65 0.61 -11.50 -2.99
C VAL A 65 1.17 -12.14 -4.26
N GLY A 66 0.91 -13.44 -4.47
CA GLY A 66 1.25 -14.17 -5.69
C GLY A 66 0.61 -13.57 -6.95
N GLY A 67 -0.64 -13.10 -6.84
CA GLY A 67 -1.32 -12.36 -7.90
C GLY A 67 -0.82 -10.93 -8.06
N ALA A 68 -0.60 -10.24 -6.95
CA ALA A 68 -0.22 -8.83 -6.94
C ALA A 68 1.19 -8.58 -7.53
N THR A 69 2.17 -9.35 -7.08
CA THR A 69 3.59 -9.13 -7.42
C THR A 69 3.88 -9.12 -8.93
N PRO A 70 3.47 -10.11 -9.73
CA PRO A 70 3.70 -10.09 -11.17
C PRO A 70 2.85 -9.05 -11.90
N THR A 71 1.73 -8.64 -11.31
CA THR A 71 0.81 -7.66 -11.91
C THR A 71 1.40 -6.25 -11.90
N MET A 72 2.10 -5.85 -10.86
CA MET A 72 2.63 -4.49 -10.72
C MET A 72 3.48 -4.02 -11.93
N PRO A 73 4.52 -4.76 -12.38
CA PRO A 73 5.31 -4.32 -13.53
C PRO A 73 4.52 -4.36 -14.85
N VAL A 74 3.55 -5.24 -14.97
CA VAL A 74 2.67 -5.30 -16.16
C VAL A 74 1.81 -4.04 -16.23
N VAL A 75 1.17 -3.68 -15.13
CA VAL A 75 0.31 -2.49 -15.05
C VAL A 75 1.09 -1.21 -15.27
N GLY A 76 2.32 -1.11 -14.77
CA GLY A 76 3.22 0.00 -15.06
C GLY A 76 3.44 0.19 -16.57
N ARG A 77 3.69 -0.92 -17.31
CA ARG A 77 3.81 -0.89 -18.79
C ARG A 77 2.50 -0.52 -19.48
N LEU A 78 1.37 -1.01 -18.96
CA LEU A 78 0.04 -0.65 -19.49
C LEU A 78 -0.24 0.84 -19.32
N CYS A 79 0.08 1.44 -18.17
CA CYS A 79 -0.03 2.87 -17.94
C CYS A 79 0.83 3.67 -18.92
N ALA A 80 2.07 3.24 -19.16
CA ALA A 80 2.94 3.88 -20.15
C ALA A 80 2.45 3.74 -21.59
N ARG A 81 1.73 2.63 -21.91
CA ARG A 81 1.21 2.37 -23.27
C ARG A 81 -0.12 3.04 -23.55
N TRP A 82 -1.05 3.06 -22.59
CA TRP A 82 -2.44 3.49 -22.77
C TRP A 82 -2.83 4.73 -22.00
N THR A 83 -2.17 5.09 -20.95
CA THR A 83 -2.38 6.17 -19.98
C THR A 83 -2.82 5.62 -18.61
N SER A 84 -2.41 6.32 -17.55
CA SER A 84 -2.80 5.96 -16.18
C SER A 84 -4.33 6.03 -16.02
N ARG A 85 -4.95 7.03 -16.62
CA ARG A 85 -6.40 7.22 -16.61
C ARG A 85 -7.17 6.03 -17.20
N ALA A 86 -6.74 5.52 -18.35
CA ALA A 86 -7.41 4.40 -19.03
C ALA A 86 -7.28 3.11 -18.22
N VAL A 87 -6.07 2.85 -17.70
CA VAL A 87 -5.79 1.65 -16.89
C VAL A 87 -6.54 1.69 -15.55
N THR A 88 -6.56 2.84 -14.87
CA THR A 88 -7.34 3.00 -13.62
C THR A 88 -8.83 2.75 -13.86
N ARG A 89 -9.40 3.22 -14.98
CA ARG A 89 -10.80 2.93 -15.35
C ARG A 89 -11.05 1.44 -15.54
N ALA A 90 -10.14 0.75 -16.21
CA ALA A 90 -10.25 -0.70 -16.42
C ALA A 90 -10.25 -1.46 -15.10
N PHE A 91 -9.33 -1.14 -14.18
CA PHE A 91 -9.28 -1.78 -12.88
C PHE A 91 -10.39 -1.32 -11.91
N ALA A 92 -10.91 -0.10 -12.05
CA ALA A 92 -12.10 0.35 -11.31
C ALA A 92 -13.37 -0.45 -11.66
N VAL A 93 -13.37 -1.14 -12.81
CA VAL A 93 -14.41 -2.10 -13.19
C VAL A 93 -13.99 -3.54 -12.84
N ALA A 94 -12.77 -3.93 -13.17
CA ALA A 94 -12.30 -5.32 -12.99
C ALA A 94 -12.16 -5.72 -11.51
N PHE A 95 -11.64 -4.85 -10.66
CA PHE A 95 -11.38 -5.18 -9.27
C PHE A 95 -12.66 -5.46 -8.46
N PRO A 96 -13.74 -4.65 -8.51
CA PRO A 96 -14.98 -4.99 -7.83
C PRO A 96 -15.52 -6.38 -8.18
N LEU A 97 -15.41 -6.78 -9.44
CA LEU A 97 -15.90 -8.08 -9.92
C LEU A 97 -15.13 -9.28 -9.34
N THR A 98 -13.94 -9.07 -8.77
CA THR A 98 -13.20 -10.16 -8.11
C THR A 98 -13.85 -10.61 -6.81
N LEU A 99 -14.58 -9.73 -6.10
CA LEU A 99 -15.21 -10.10 -4.83
C LEU A 99 -16.24 -11.24 -4.95
N PRO A 100 -17.24 -11.18 -5.85
CA PRO A 100 -18.14 -12.31 -6.06
C PRO A 100 -17.41 -13.59 -6.48
N VAL A 101 -16.33 -13.46 -7.28
CA VAL A 101 -15.49 -14.62 -7.66
C VAL A 101 -14.83 -15.25 -6.44
N VAL A 102 -14.33 -14.43 -5.50
CA VAL A 102 -13.78 -14.92 -4.22
C VAL A 102 -14.85 -15.61 -3.39
N ALA A 103 -16.10 -15.10 -3.38
CA ALA A 103 -17.20 -15.77 -2.69
C ALA A 103 -17.46 -17.17 -3.27
N PHE A 104 -17.45 -17.34 -4.59
CA PHE A 104 -17.58 -18.68 -5.22
C PHE A 104 -16.40 -19.58 -4.85
N GLY A 105 -15.17 -19.04 -4.76
CA GLY A 105 -14.00 -19.78 -4.29
C GLY A 105 -14.19 -20.29 -2.85
N ALA A 106 -14.69 -19.43 -1.95
CA ALA A 106 -14.98 -19.83 -0.55
C ALA A 106 -16.11 -20.86 -0.47
N LEU A 107 -17.22 -20.66 -1.19
CA LEU A 107 -18.39 -21.56 -1.21
C LEU A 107 -18.08 -22.93 -1.82
N SER A 108 -16.98 -23.09 -2.57
CA SER A 108 -16.58 -24.39 -3.10
C SER A 108 -16.12 -25.38 -2.03
N GLY A 109 -15.86 -24.92 -0.79
CA GLY A 109 -15.31 -25.76 0.28
C GLY A 109 -13.84 -26.15 0.08
N SER A 110 -13.18 -25.61 -0.96
CA SER A 110 -11.80 -25.98 -1.31
C SER A 110 -10.82 -24.83 -1.03
N PRO A 111 -9.80 -25.04 -0.17
CA PRO A 111 -8.75 -24.05 0.04
C PRO A 111 -8.00 -23.66 -1.25
N LEU A 112 -7.82 -24.62 -2.16
CA LEU A 112 -7.15 -24.39 -3.45
C LEU A 112 -8.00 -23.51 -4.39
N ALA A 113 -9.32 -23.72 -4.43
CA ALA A 113 -10.22 -22.89 -5.21
C ALA A 113 -10.26 -21.46 -4.63
N LEU A 114 -10.32 -21.32 -3.31
CA LEU A 114 -10.21 -20.01 -2.66
C LEU A 114 -8.88 -19.32 -3.01
N ALA A 115 -7.75 -20.02 -2.90
CA ALA A 115 -6.44 -19.48 -3.30
C ALA A 115 -6.43 -19.01 -4.74
N GLY A 116 -6.97 -19.80 -5.68
CA GLY A 116 -7.07 -19.43 -7.10
C GLY A 116 -7.86 -18.14 -7.32
N THR A 117 -8.97 -17.95 -6.59
CA THR A 117 -9.76 -16.71 -6.67
C THR A 117 -9.08 -15.53 -5.98
N LEU A 118 -8.30 -15.77 -4.92
CA LEU A 118 -7.50 -14.74 -4.25
C LEU A 118 -6.34 -14.25 -5.10
N VAL A 119 -5.79 -15.07 -6.03
CA VAL A 119 -4.87 -14.58 -7.06
C VAL A 119 -5.53 -13.48 -7.88
N LEU A 120 -6.79 -13.66 -8.30
CA LEU A 120 -7.53 -12.65 -9.06
C LEU A 120 -7.80 -11.38 -8.23
N LEU A 121 -8.11 -11.53 -6.94
CA LEU A 121 -8.23 -10.41 -6.01
C LEU A 121 -6.91 -9.63 -5.93
N GLY A 122 -5.78 -10.33 -5.82
CA GLY A 122 -4.44 -9.74 -5.81
C GLY A 122 -4.13 -8.98 -7.10
N ILE A 123 -4.47 -9.54 -8.26
CA ILE A 123 -4.33 -8.89 -9.57
C ILE A 123 -5.18 -7.61 -9.63
N GLY A 124 -6.44 -7.68 -9.21
CA GLY A 124 -7.35 -6.53 -9.18
C GLY A 124 -6.87 -5.41 -8.27
N ASN A 125 -6.49 -5.77 -7.04
CA ASN A 125 -5.97 -4.84 -6.05
C ASN A 125 -4.68 -4.14 -6.52
N ALA A 126 -3.67 -4.90 -6.94
CA ALA A 126 -2.39 -4.34 -7.40
C ALA A 126 -2.54 -3.54 -8.70
N GLY A 127 -3.43 -3.98 -9.60
CA GLY A 127 -3.72 -3.28 -10.84
C GLY A 127 -4.34 -1.91 -10.58
N MET A 128 -5.30 -1.85 -9.68
CA MET A 128 -5.91 -0.59 -9.25
C MET A 128 -4.89 0.28 -8.51
N ASP A 129 -4.11 -0.30 -7.58
CA ASP A 129 -3.13 0.42 -6.78
C ASP A 129 -2.08 1.12 -7.66
N VAL A 130 -1.41 0.39 -8.54
CA VAL A 130 -0.38 0.97 -9.42
C VAL A 130 -0.95 2.04 -10.34
N SER A 131 -2.11 1.78 -10.94
CA SER A 131 -2.70 2.70 -11.92
C SER A 131 -3.26 3.96 -11.26
N MET A 132 -3.94 3.86 -10.09
CA MET A 132 -4.46 5.02 -9.39
C MET A 132 -3.33 5.89 -8.82
N ASN A 133 -2.23 5.30 -8.35
CA ASN A 133 -1.05 6.06 -7.91
C ASN A 133 -0.41 6.82 -9.08
N ALA A 134 -0.28 6.20 -10.26
CA ALA A 134 0.18 6.90 -11.46
C ALA A 134 -0.76 8.06 -11.84
N ASN A 135 -2.09 7.87 -11.74
CA ASN A 135 -3.06 8.93 -11.99
C ASN A 135 -3.03 10.03 -10.92
N ALA A 136 -2.75 9.68 -9.66
CA ALA A 136 -2.53 10.66 -8.60
C ALA A 136 -1.34 11.57 -8.90
N VAL A 137 -0.22 11.01 -9.39
CA VAL A 137 0.95 11.78 -9.82
C VAL A 137 0.59 12.73 -10.97
N ALA A 138 -0.21 12.29 -11.95
CA ALA A 138 -0.69 13.14 -13.02
C ALA A 138 -1.55 14.32 -12.49
N ALA A 139 -2.47 14.05 -11.55
CA ALA A 139 -3.29 15.09 -10.93
C ALA A 139 -2.47 16.10 -10.13
N ILE A 140 -1.50 15.62 -9.33
CA ILE A 140 -0.58 16.45 -8.54
C ILE A 140 0.28 17.33 -9.41
N SER A 141 0.85 16.81 -10.51
CA SER A 141 1.68 17.56 -11.45
C SER A 141 0.90 18.72 -12.09
N ARG A 142 -0.38 18.50 -12.40
CA ARG A 142 -1.29 19.51 -12.97
C ARG A 142 -1.71 20.56 -11.95
N ALA A 143 -2.01 20.11 -10.71
CA ALA A 143 -2.49 20.99 -9.65
C ALA A 143 -1.36 21.76 -8.98
N LYS A 144 -0.13 21.23 -8.99
CA LYS A 144 1.04 21.70 -8.22
C LYS A 144 0.77 21.73 -6.71
N GLU A 145 0.01 20.75 -6.21
CA GLU A 145 -0.43 20.65 -4.82
C GLU A 145 -0.05 19.30 -4.21
N PRO A 146 0.39 19.21 -2.96
CA PRO A 146 0.87 17.98 -2.32
C PRO A 146 -0.29 17.07 -1.84
N TRP A 147 -1.10 16.56 -2.74
CA TRP A 147 -2.31 15.77 -2.39
C TRP A 147 -2.05 14.30 -2.05
N MET A 148 -0.87 13.76 -2.30
CA MET A 148 -0.60 12.32 -2.11
C MET A 148 -0.93 11.80 -0.71
N PRO A 149 -0.60 12.49 0.40
CA PRO A 149 -0.97 12.02 1.74
C PRO A 149 -2.49 11.90 1.93
N SER A 150 -3.27 12.83 1.35
CA SER A 150 -4.73 12.79 1.44
C SER A 150 -5.32 11.62 0.65
N PHE A 151 -4.74 11.26 -0.49
CA PHE A 151 -5.16 10.10 -1.27
C PHE A 151 -4.94 8.79 -0.50
N HIS A 152 -3.77 8.61 0.11
CA HIS A 152 -3.51 7.43 0.96
C HIS A 152 -4.37 7.42 2.24
N GLY A 153 -4.72 8.60 2.78
CA GLY A 153 -5.73 8.72 3.84
C GLY A 153 -7.10 8.20 3.40
N MET A 154 -7.52 8.51 2.16
CA MET A 154 -8.76 7.99 1.60
C MET A 154 -8.73 6.48 1.39
N TRP A 155 -7.58 5.91 1.01
CA TRP A 155 -7.40 4.46 0.96
C TRP A 155 -7.62 3.81 2.33
N SER A 156 -7.02 4.35 3.38
CA SER A 156 -7.19 3.85 4.76
C SER A 156 -8.64 3.97 5.25
N LEU A 157 -9.29 5.11 4.93
CA LEU A 157 -10.72 5.31 5.24
C LEU A 157 -11.60 4.30 4.50
N GLY A 158 -11.31 4.04 3.23
CA GLY A 158 -11.99 3.02 2.43
C GLY A 158 -11.83 1.64 3.07
N GLY A 159 -10.60 1.24 3.43
CA GLY A 159 -10.31 -0.03 4.09
C GLY A 159 -11.06 -0.21 5.40
N MET A 160 -11.10 0.84 6.21
CA MET A 160 -11.88 0.87 7.45
C MET A 160 -13.37 0.67 7.19
N LEU A 161 -13.95 1.40 6.24
CA LEU A 161 -15.38 1.29 5.88
C LEU A 161 -15.68 -0.10 5.29
N GLY A 162 -14.81 -0.63 4.44
CA GLY A 162 -14.95 -1.98 3.89
C GLY A 162 -14.95 -3.06 4.97
N ALA A 163 -14.02 -3.00 5.90
CA ALA A 163 -13.96 -3.95 7.01
C ALA A 163 -15.19 -3.82 7.95
N ALA A 164 -15.60 -2.58 8.24
CA ALA A 164 -16.79 -2.34 9.05
C ALA A 164 -18.07 -2.89 8.37
N THR A 165 -18.25 -2.68 7.07
CA THR A 165 -19.39 -3.26 6.33
C THR A 165 -19.31 -4.78 6.26
N GLY A 166 -18.10 -5.35 6.13
CA GLY A 166 -17.86 -6.80 6.21
C GLY A 166 -18.27 -7.39 7.55
N GLY A 167 -17.89 -6.75 8.65
CA GLY A 167 -18.26 -7.15 10.00
C GLY A 167 -19.76 -7.00 10.28
N LEU A 168 -20.37 -5.89 9.84
CA LEU A 168 -21.81 -5.70 9.97
C LEU A 168 -22.58 -6.78 9.20
N ALA A 169 -22.17 -7.10 7.97
CA ALA A 169 -22.79 -8.16 7.17
C ALA A 169 -22.66 -9.51 7.85
N ALA A 170 -21.50 -9.84 8.45
CA ALA A 170 -21.31 -11.05 9.24
C ALA A 170 -22.21 -11.05 10.49
N GLY A 171 -22.26 -9.93 11.21
CA GLY A 171 -23.04 -9.80 12.45
C GLY A 171 -24.55 -9.94 12.26
N VAL A 172 -25.09 -9.61 11.09
CA VAL A 172 -26.50 -9.81 10.75
C VAL A 172 -26.77 -11.15 10.04
N GLY A 173 -25.73 -12.02 9.92
CA GLY A 173 -25.86 -13.32 9.27
C GLY A 173 -26.00 -13.26 7.74
N LEU A 174 -25.57 -12.17 7.09
CA LEU A 174 -25.62 -12.06 5.62
C LEU A 174 -24.50 -12.94 5.02
N ASP A 175 -24.86 -13.87 4.14
CA ASP A 175 -23.93 -14.75 3.46
C ASP A 175 -22.86 -13.99 2.66
N ILE A 176 -21.70 -14.65 2.45
CA ILE A 176 -20.55 -14.04 1.78
C ILE A 176 -20.84 -13.60 0.36
N LEU A 177 -21.63 -14.37 -0.43
CA LEU A 177 -21.91 -14.07 -1.82
C LEU A 177 -22.79 -12.83 -1.99
N PRO A 178 -23.99 -12.70 -1.36
CA PRO A 178 -24.79 -11.48 -1.49
C PRO A 178 -24.05 -10.25 -0.92
N HIS A 179 -23.29 -10.40 0.18
CA HIS A 179 -22.48 -9.30 0.69
C HIS A 179 -21.45 -8.83 -0.35
N PHE A 180 -20.65 -9.72 -0.92
CA PHE A 180 -19.65 -9.37 -1.92
C PHE A 180 -20.25 -8.86 -3.24
N ALA A 181 -21.43 -9.35 -3.61
CA ALA A 181 -22.18 -8.81 -4.76
C ALA A 181 -22.62 -7.36 -4.54
N ILE A 182 -23.11 -7.03 -3.33
CA ILE A 182 -23.48 -5.67 -2.95
C ILE A 182 -22.23 -4.77 -2.95
N ALA A 183 -21.15 -5.21 -2.31
CA ALA A 183 -19.89 -4.46 -2.27
C ALA A 183 -19.32 -4.22 -3.69
N ALA A 184 -19.42 -5.23 -4.57
CA ALA A 184 -19.01 -5.11 -5.96
C ALA A 184 -19.90 -4.12 -6.73
N ALA A 185 -21.22 -4.15 -6.54
CA ALA A 185 -22.15 -3.22 -7.19
C ALA A 185 -21.89 -1.77 -6.77
N VAL A 186 -21.68 -1.52 -5.47
CA VAL A 186 -21.31 -0.21 -4.94
C VAL A 186 -19.95 0.22 -5.53
N GLY A 187 -18.98 -0.70 -5.54
CA GLY A 187 -17.64 -0.45 -6.09
C GLY A 187 -17.68 -0.10 -7.58
N LEU A 188 -18.45 -0.84 -8.38
CA LEU A 188 -18.65 -0.56 -9.81
C LEU A 188 -19.29 0.83 -10.02
N GLY A 189 -20.35 1.16 -9.27
CA GLY A 189 -21.01 2.46 -9.35
C GLY A 189 -20.04 3.61 -9.08
N LEU A 190 -19.31 3.54 -7.95
CA LEU A 190 -18.32 4.54 -7.59
C LEU A 190 -17.17 4.62 -8.62
N GLY A 191 -16.67 3.46 -9.09
CA GLY A 191 -15.60 3.38 -10.08
C GLY A 191 -15.99 3.99 -11.43
N LEU A 192 -17.19 3.72 -11.90
CA LEU A 192 -17.72 4.28 -13.15
C LEU A 192 -17.90 5.81 -13.06
N VAL A 193 -18.42 6.30 -11.93
CA VAL A 193 -18.60 7.74 -11.71
C VAL A 193 -17.25 8.45 -11.60
N ALA A 194 -16.36 7.97 -10.73
CA ALA A 194 -15.03 8.55 -10.54
C ALA A 194 -14.20 8.48 -11.83
N GLY A 195 -14.25 7.37 -12.54
CA GLY A 195 -13.50 7.14 -13.77
C GLY A 195 -13.73 8.21 -14.84
N ARG A 196 -14.91 8.86 -14.87
CA ARG A 196 -15.22 9.93 -15.82
C ARG A 196 -14.38 11.20 -15.56
N ARG A 197 -13.97 11.43 -14.32
CA ARG A 197 -13.31 12.67 -13.86
C ARG A 197 -11.82 12.47 -13.48
N LEU A 198 -11.24 11.28 -13.68
CA LEU A 198 -9.81 11.05 -13.45
C LEU A 198 -8.96 11.99 -14.28
N ALA A 199 -7.80 12.38 -13.73
CA ALA A 199 -6.86 13.29 -14.37
C ALA A 199 -6.33 12.72 -15.70
N PRO A 200 -6.29 13.53 -16.80
CA PRO A 200 -5.56 13.11 -17.99
C PRO A 200 -4.05 13.14 -17.74
N ASP A 201 -3.34 12.19 -18.35
CA ASP A 201 -1.88 12.16 -18.24
C ASP A 201 -1.25 13.37 -18.96
N PRO A 202 -0.11 13.90 -18.47
CA PRO A 202 0.61 14.96 -19.15
C PRO A 202 1.06 14.54 -20.56
N PRO A 203 1.06 15.44 -21.56
CA PRO A 203 1.47 15.11 -22.93
C PRO A 203 2.90 14.56 -23.04
N GLU A 204 3.79 14.95 -22.15
CA GLU A 204 5.20 14.53 -22.14
C GLU A 204 5.38 13.02 -21.83
N VAL A 205 4.48 12.40 -21.05
CA VAL A 205 4.51 10.96 -20.78
C VAL A 205 4.07 10.14 -21.99
N ALA A 206 3.27 10.74 -22.88
CA ALA A 206 2.80 10.11 -24.12
C ALA A 206 3.81 10.24 -25.29
N ALA A 207 4.83 11.09 -25.16
CA ALA A 207 5.70 11.51 -26.26
C ALA A 207 7.14 10.98 -26.17
N GLU A 208 7.54 10.20 -25.17
CA GLU A 208 8.87 9.59 -25.20
C GLU A 208 8.96 8.55 -26.33
N PRO A 209 9.90 8.73 -27.29
CA PRO A 209 10.08 7.75 -28.37
C PRO A 209 10.54 6.42 -27.77
N ARG A 210 9.83 5.38 -28.13
CA ARG A 210 10.16 3.98 -27.78
C ARG A 210 11.60 3.66 -28.13
N ILE A 211 12.50 3.68 -27.16
CA ILE A 211 13.76 2.99 -27.30
C ILE A 211 13.43 1.49 -27.12
N ALA A 212 13.27 0.81 -28.25
CA ALA A 212 13.14 -0.63 -28.29
C ALA A 212 14.42 -1.22 -27.69
N GLY A 213 14.33 -1.77 -26.46
CA GLY A 213 15.43 -2.48 -25.81
C GLY A 213 15.79 -2.04 -24.38
N ALA A 214 15.10 -1.10 -23.77
CA ALA A 214 15.27 -0.82 -22.34
C ALA A 214 14.52 -1.89 -21.51
N ALA A 215 15.27 -2.61 -20.69
CA ALA A 215 14.69 -3.47 -19.66
C ALA A 215 13.72 -2.67 -18.77
N PRO A 216 12.65 -3.29 -18.25
CA PRO A 216 11.61 -2.59 -17.51
C PRO A 216 12.22 -1.89 -16.30
N GLY A 217 12.29 -0.57 -16.37
CA GLY A 217 12.54 0.26 -15.21
C GLY A 217 11.38 0.07 -14.25
N THR A 218 11.68 -0.33 -13.04
CA THR A 218 10.74 -0.40 -11.93
C THR A 218 9.94 0.90 -11.87
N VAL A 219 8.62 0.79 -12.02
CA VAL A 219 7.72 1.90 -11.69
C VAL A 219 7.89 2.13 -10.19
N SER A 220 8.60 3.21 -9.85
CA SER A 220 8.74 3.68 -8.49
C SER A 220 7.33 3.95 -7.97
N ALA A 221 6.90 3.21 -6.96
CA ALA A 221 5.80 3.65 -6.11
C ALA A 221 6.20 5.04 -5.61
N ALA A 222 5.51 6.06 -6.10
CA ALA A 222 5.83 7.44 -5.76
C ALA A 222 5.64 7.65 -4.27
N ALA A 223 6.75 7.76 -3.56
CA ALA A 223 6.77 8.24 -2.20
C ALA A 223 6.18 9.65 -2.18
N PRO A 224 5.43 10.04 -1.15
CA PRO A 224 4.89 11.39 -1.03
C PRO A 224 6.05 12.38 -1.02
N ALA A 225 6.14 13.22 -2.05
CA ALA A 225 7.08 14.33 -2.11
C ALA A 225 6.74 15.32 -0.99
N GLY A 226 7.61 15.39 0.01
CA GLY A 226 7.61 16.47 0.99
C GLY A 226 7.91 17.80 0.27
N SER A 227 7.08 18.78 0.53
CA SER A 227 7.21 20.16 0.09
C SER A 227 8.53 20.79 0.50
N GLY A 228 9.26 21.37 -0.45
CA GLY A 228 10.39 22.24 -0.17
C GLY A 228 10.78 22.95 -1.46
N GLY A 229 10.41 24.25 -1.53
CA GLY A 229 10.61 25.09 -2.67
C GLY A 229 12.04 25.63 -2.83
N ALA A 230 12.18 26.32 -3.88
CA ALA A 230 13.05 27.43 -4.22
C ALA A 230 14.06 27.21 -5.34
N ALA A 231 13.88 28.08 -6.26
CA ALA A 231 14.59 28.53 -7.43
C ALA A 231 16.13 28.52 -7.35
N GLY A 232 16.76 28.27 -8.51
CA GLY A 232 18.16 28.57 -8.77
C GLY A 232 18.53 28.27 -10.20
N SER A 233 18.63 29.36 -10.98
CA SER A 233 19.02 29.46 -12.38
C SER A 233 20.45 29.02 -12.66
N GLY A 234 20.74 28.55 -13.89
CA GLY A 234 22.07 28.73 -14.47
C GLY A 234 22.59 27.56 -15.32
N GLY A 235 22.44 27.67 -16.59
CA GLY A 235 23.20 27.48 -17.79
C GLY A 235 24.38 26.52 -17.81
N ALA A 236 24.40 25.70 -18.82
CA ALA A 236 25.38 25.68 -19.91
C ALA A 236 25.27 24.37 -20.72
N ALA A 237 25.15 24.54 -22.01
CA ALA A 237 25.20 23.50 -23.02
C ALA A 237 26.62 22.89 -23.12
N GLY A 238 26.69 21.55 -23.24
CA GLY A 238 27.89 20.81 -23.54
C GLY A 238 27.53 19.56 -24.32
N SER A 239 27.60 19.61 -25.63
CA SER A 239 27.47 18.50 -26.56
C SER A 239 28.63 17.55 -26.40
N ALA A 240 28.41 16.26 -26.08
CA ALA A 240 29.42 15.23 -26.25
C ALA A 240 28.78 13.91 -26.69
N GLY A 241 29.31 13.41 -27.76
CA GLY A 241 28.97 12.32 -28.63
C GLY A 241 28.46 11.03 -28.03
N VAL A 242 27.54 10.48 -28.80
CA VAL A 242 27.01 9.13 -28.68
C VAL A 242 28.03 8.12 -29.21
N THR A 243 28.66 7.35 -28.32
CA THR A 243 29.28 6.07 -28.71
C THR A 243 29.14 5.06 -27.54
N GLY A 244 28.54 3.90 -27.80
CA GLY A 244 28.83 2.68 -27.05
C GLY A 244 27.76 2.14 -26.14
N SER A 245 26.77 1.43 -26.68
CA SER A 245 25.67 0.73 -25.97
C SER A 245 26.09 -0.52 -25.15
N ALA A 246 27.35 -0.97 -25.20
CA ALA A 246 27.87 -2.12 -24.43
C ALA A 246 28.34 -1.73 -23.01
N GLY A 247 28.75 -0.49 -22.80
CA GLY A 247 29.24 0.00 -21.49
C GLY A 247 28.14 0.23 -20.46
N GLY A 248 26.93 0.56 -20.88
CA GLY A 248 25.81 0.84 -19.99
C GLY A 248 25.31 -0.41 -19.24
N ARG A 249 25.19 -1.53 -19.92
CA ARG A 249 24.77 -2.82 -19.31
C ARG A 249 25.80 -3.36 -18.32
N ARG A 250 27.07 -3.16 -18.58
CA ARG A 250 28.17 -3.58 -17.67
C ARG A 250 28.26 -2.66 -16.46
N ARG A 251 28.00 -1.35 -16.60
CA ARG A 251 27.94 -0.40 -15.49
C ARG A 251 26.76 -0.69 -14.56
N ILE A 252 25.58 -0.98 -15.10
CA ILE A 252 24.38 -1.34 -14.31
C ILE A 252 24.59 -2.67 -13.60
N ARG A 253 25.16 -3.68 -14.28
CA ARG A 253 25.46 -4.99 -13.69
C ARG A 253 26.56 -4.90 -12.62
N ASN A 254 27.57 -4.08 -12.81
CA ASN A 254 28.64 -3.87 -11.83
C ASN A 254 28.20 -2.93 -10.67
N ALA A 255 27.22 -2.03 -10.89
CA ALA A 255 26.60 -1.26 -9.83
C ALA A 255 25.66 -2.12 -8.95
N LEU A 256 25.00 -3.11 -9.53
CA LEU A 256 24.18 -4.10 -8.81
C LEU A 256 25.04 -5.18 -8.11
N ALA A 257 26.22 -5.51 -8.64
CA ALA A 257 27.12 -6.52 -8.09
C ALA A 257 28.11 -5.96 -7.04
N GLY A 258 28.21 -4.64 -6.89
CA GLY A 258 29.13 -3.97 -6.02
C GLY A 258 28.48 -3.29 -4.82
N ARG A 259 28.27 -4.02 -3.72
CA ARG A 259 27.82 -3.54 -2.41
C ARG A 259 26.38 -3.02 -2.40
N ILE A 260 25.43 -3.89 -2.13
CA ILE A 260 24.15 -3.48 -1.53
C ILE A 260 24.51 -2.64 -0.30
N ASP A 261 24.17 -1.36 -0.34
CA ASP A 261 24.52 -0.45 0.75
C ASP A 261 23.83 -0.90 2.04
N ARG A 262 24.60 -1.10 3.10
CA ARG A 262 24.05 -1.52 4.40
C ARG A 262 22.92 -0.63 4.89
N ILE A 263 22.94 0.65 4.54
CA ILE A 263 21.90 1.61 4.90
C ILE A 263 20.58 1.28 4.21
N LEU A 264 20.60 0.92 2.92
CA LEU A 264 19.38 0.53 2.20
C LEU A 264 18.83 -0.81 2.70
N LEU A 265 19.69 -1.75 3.11
CA LEU A 265 19.25 -2.98 3.77
C LEU A 265 18.56 -2.70 5.10
N VAL A 266 19.09 -1.77 5.90
CA VAL A 266 18.47 -1.37 7.17
C VAL A 266 17.11 -0.71 6.93
N PHE A 267 17.02 0.19 5.94
CA PHE A 267 15.74 0.82 5.59
C PHE A 267 14.73 -0.21 5.09
N GLY A 268 15.17 -1.17 4.26
CA GLY A 268 14.35 -2.29 3.82
C GLY A 268 13.90 -3.19 4.97
N ALA A 269 14.78 -3.47 5.94
CA ALA A 269 14.45 -4.25 7.13
C ALA A 269 13.42 -3.55 8.02
N ILE A 270 13.52 -2.22 8.20
CA ILE A 270 12.49 -1.44 8.90
C ILE A 270 11.16 -1.50 8.14
N GLY A 271 11.20 -1.35 6.80
CA GLY A 271 10.02 -1.52 5.94
C GLY A 271 9.40 -2.91 6.05
N PHE A 272 10.23 -3.97 6.09
CA PHE A 272 9.81 -5.35 6.31
C PHE A 272 9.06 -5.51 7.65
N CYS A 273 9.64 -4.98 8.74
CA CYS A 273 9.00 -5.03 10.06
C CYS A 273 7.62 -4.33 10.07
N SER A 274 7.51 -3.18 9.39
CA SER A 274 6.24 -2.46 9.26
C SER A 274 5.23 -3.25 8.43
N ALA A 275 5.63 -3.76 7.27
CA ALA A 275 4.76 -4.51 6.36
C ALA A 275 4.27 -5.82 6.99
N LEU A 276 5.12 -6.52 7.73
CA LEU A 276 4.75 -7.70 8.50
C LEU A 276 3.65 -7.37 9.52
N GLY A 277 3.79 -6.26 10.24
CA GLY A 277 2.79 -5.80 11.21
C GLY A 277 1.48 -5.39 10.55
N GLU A 278 1.53 -4.61 9.46
CA GLU A 278 0.35 -4.19 8.72
C GLU A 278 -0.42 -5.39 8.15
N GLY A 279 0.29 -6.36 7.53
CA GLY A 279 -0.30 -7.60 7.03
C GLY A 279 -0.91 -8.44 8.13
N ALA A 280 -0.20 -8.61 9.25
CA ALA A 280 -0.72 -9.34 10.39
C ALA A 280 -2.02 -8.75 10.95
N MET A 281 -2.12 -7.42 11.03
CA MET A 281 -3.35 -6.77 11.48
C MET A 281 -4.50 -6.97 10.49
N ALA A 282 -4.23 -6.94 9.19
CA ALA A 282 -5.25 -7.17 8.17
C ALA A 282 -5.76 -8.62 8.16
N ASP A 283 -4.84 -9.58 8.23
CA ASP A 283 -5.18 -10.99 8.00
C ASP A 283 -5.68 -11.71 9.25
N TRP A 284 -5.19 -11.33 10.44
CA TRP A 284 -5.36 -12.15 11.65
C TRP A 284 -6.16 -11.51 12.77
N THR A 285 -6.37 -10.16 12.78
CA THR A 285 -7.07 -9.54 13.91
C THR A 285 -8.51 -9.97 14.05
N ALA A 286 -9.22 -10.18 12.93
CA ALA A 286 -10.61 -10.63 12.97
C ALA A 286 -10.73 -12.07 13.52
N LEU A 287 -9.86 -12.98 13.06
CA LEU A 287 -9.76 -14.33 13.59
C LEU A 287 -9.38 -14.32 15.07
N TYR A 288 -8.42 -13.47 15.45
CA TYR A 288 -7.98 -13.35 16.84
C TYR A 288 -9.11 -12.92 17.78
N LEU A 289 -9.86 -11.89 17.40
CA LEU A 289 -10.98 -11.41 18.21
C LEU A 289 -12.09 -12.45 18.30
N ARG A 290 -12.39 -13.16 17.21
CA ARG A 290 -13.43 -14.19 17.17
C ARG A 290 -13.01 -15.46 17.92
N ASP A 291 -11.89 -16.05 17.53
CA ASP A 291 -11.54 -17.44 17.94
C ASP A 291 -10.78 -17.49 19.26
N VAL A 292 -10.04 -16.43 19.63
CA VAL A 292 -9.25 -16.38 20.86
C VAL A 292 -9.97 -15.63 21.98
N LEU A 293 -10.70 -14.55 21.63
CA LEU A 293 -11.38 -13.71 22.63
C LEU A 293 -12.90 -13.87 22.62
N GLY A 294 -13.44 -14.77 21.79
CA GLY A 294 -14.87 -15.12 21.80
C GLY A 294 -15.79 -14.00 21.32
N SER A 295 -15.28 -13.05 20.55
CA SER A 295 -16.13 -11.97 20.01
C SER A 295 -17.10 -12.53 18.97
N GLY A 296 -18.34 -12.03 18.94
CA GLY A 296 -19.24 -12.35 17.85
C GLY A 296 -18.70 -11.87 16.50
N GLU A 297 -19.16 -12.48 15.41
CA GLU A 297 -18.65 -12.21 14.05
C GLU A 297 -18.69 -10.71 13.66
N GLY A 298 -19.74 -9.99 14.06
CA GLY A 298 -19.86 -8.55 13.80
C GLY A 298 -18.80 -7.71 14.50
N LEU A 299 -18.34 -8.12 15.68
CA LEU A 299 -17.30 -7.42 16.44
C LEU A 299 -15.89 -7.87 16.08
N ALA A 300 -15.72 -9.00 15.40
CA ALA A 300 -14.41 -9.52 15.03
C ALA A 300 -13.60 -8.54 14.19
N THR A 301 -14.24 -7.77 13.32
CA THR A 301 -13.57 -6.81 12.43
C THR A 301 -13.14 -5.51 13.11
N VAL A 302 -13.65 -5.22 14.33
CA VAL A 302 -13.34 -3.98 15.06
C VAL A 302 -11.83 -3.85 15.33
N GLY A 303 -11.10 -4.97 15.42
CA GLY A 303 -9.64 -4.96 15.57
C GLY A 303 -8.94 -4.29 14.40
N PHE A 304 -9.26 -4.69 13.18
CA PHE A 304 -8.70 -4.07 11.97
C PHE A 304 -9.21 -2.64 11.76
N VAL A 305 -10.46 -2.38 12.10
CA VAL A 305 -11.02 -1.00 12.06
C VAL A 305 -10.22 -0.08 12.98
N ALA A 306 -9.98 -0.48 14.22
CA ALA A 306 -9.19 0.30 15.18
C ALA A 306 -7.76 0.52 14.70
N PHE A 307 -7.09 -0.53 14.22
CA PHE A 307 -5.79 -0.42 13.57
C PHE A 307 -5.80 0.62 12.44
N SER A 308 -6.79 0.53 11.54
CA SER A 308 -6.93 1.44 10.40
C SER A 308 -7.19 2.89 10.82
N VAL A 309 -7.98 3.12 11.88
CA VAL A 309 -8.21 4.45 12.47
C VAL A 309 -6.90 5.02 13.01
N GLY A 310 -6.14 4.23 13.78
CA GLY A 310 -4.84 4.65 14.30
C GLY A 310 -3.86 5.00 13.17
N MET A 311 -3.79 4.17 12.16
CA MET A 311 -2.93 4.33 10.98
C MET A 311 -3.31 5.61 10.19
N ALA A 312 -4.58 5.74 9.81
CA ALA A 312 -5.07 6.88 9.05
C ALA A 312 -4.94 8.18 9.82
N GLY A 313 -5.41 8.21 11.08
CA GLY A 313 -5.35 9.40 11.94
C GLY A 313 -3.93 9.93 12.08
N THR A 314 -2.98 9.04 12.35
CA THR A 314 -1.56 9.44 12.47
C THR A 314 -0.96 9.87 11.13
N ARG A 315 -1.31 9.25 10.01
CA ARG A 315 -0.86 9.67 8.67
C ARG A 315 -1.32 11.09 8.33
N PHE A 316 -2.53 11.51 8.73
CA PHE A 316 -2.99 12.89 8.51
C PHE A 316 -2.19 13.92 9.29
N VAL A 317 -1.77 13.61 10.52
CA VAL A 317 -0.97 14.51 11.35
C VAL A 317 0.54 14.28 11.26
N GLY A 318 0.95 13.20 10.60
CA GLY A 318 2.34 12.75 10.53
C GLY A 318 3.32 13.79 9.98
N GLY A 319 2.88 14.57 8.98
CA GLY A 319 3.67 15.70 8.48
C GLY A 319 3.95 16.77 9.54
N ALA A 320 3.00 17.07 10.42
CA ALA A 320 3.21 18.00 11.53
C ALA A 320 4.13 17.41 12.62
N ILE A 321 3.99 16.10 12.88
CA ILE A 321 4.85 15.37 13.82
C ILE A 321 6.31 15.40 13.33
N LEU A 322 6.56 15.04 12.07
CA LEU A 322 7.90 14.99 11.48
C LEU A 322 8.55 16.36 11.32
N ARG A 323 7.79 17.45 11.27
CA ARG A 323 8.35 18.80 11.33
C ARG A 323 8.83 19.20 12.72
N ARG A 324 8.25 18.66 13.79
CA ARG A 324 8.57 19.01 15.18
C ARG A 324 9.56 18.06 15.82
N TRP A 325 9.57 16.79 15.42
CA TRP A 325 10.32 15.74 16.06
C TRP A 325 11.29 15.08 15.07
N ASP A 326 12.43 14.64 15.60
CA ASP A 326 13.44 13.87 14.86
C ASP A 326 12.80 12.61 14.22
N PRO A 327 12.95 12.41 12.91
CA PRO A 327 12.36 11.25 12.20
C PRO A 327 12.77 9.90 12.82
N ALA A 328 14.03 9.76 13.28
CA ALA A 328 14.49 8.53 13.94
C ALA A 328 13.81 8.29 15.29
N ARG A 329 13.52 9.35 16.05
CA ARG A 329 12.78 9.25 17.32
C ARG A 329 11.31 8.92 17.08
N VAL A 330 10.69 9.54 16.09
CA VAL A 330 9.30 9.24 15.70
C VAL A 330 9.18 7.78 15.27
N LEU A 331 10.09 7.31 14.44
CA LEU A 331 10.11 5.93 13.97
C LEU A 331 10.36 4.94 15.12
N ALA A 332 11.36 5.18 15.96
CA ALA A 332 11.66 4.30 17.10
C ALA A 332 10.49 4.27 18.11
N GLY A 333 9.95 5.44 18.48
CA GLY A 333 8.81 5.54 19.39
C GLY A 333 7.56 4.87 18.82
N GLY A 334 7.31 5.06 17.52
CA GLY A 334 6.22 4.38 16.82
C GLY A 334 6.38 2.86 16.83
N CYS A 335 7.55 2.36 16.49
CA CYS A 335 7.83 0.92 16.51
C CYS A 335 7.70 0.33 17.94
N LEU A 336 8.15 1.03 18.97
CA LEU A 336 7.96 0.60 20.38
C LEU A 336 6.49 0.62 20.77
N LEU A 337 5.73 1.64 20.36
CA LEU A 337 4.28 1.69 20.57
C LEU A 337 3.57 0.53 19.88
N ALA A 338 3.98 0.19 18.65
CA ALA A 338 3.44 -0.96 17.94
C ALA A 338 3.76 -2.29 18.66
N ALA A 339 5.00 -2.48 19.10
CA ALA A 339 5.38 -3.65 19.88
C ALA A 339 4.56 -3.78 21.17
N ALA A 340 4.43 -2.69 21.93
CA ALA A 340 3.60 -2.62 23.13
C ALA A 340 2.12 -2.89 22.82
N GLY A 341 1.61 -2.37 21.70
CA GLY A 341 0.25 -2.61 21.23
C GLY A 341 -0.03 -4.09 20.93
N VAL A 342 0.90 -4.78 20.25
CA VAL A 342 0.79 -6.23 20.01
C VAL A 342 0.82 -7.00 21.34
N ILE A 343 1.76 -6.68 22.23
CA ILE A 343 1.87 -7.33 23.54
C ILE A 343 0.57 -7.14 24.34
N LEU A 344 0.03 -5.90 24.36
CA LEU A 344 -1.25 -5.60 24.99
C LEU A 344 -2.38 -6.43 24.37
N GLY A 345 -2.43 -6.53 23.03
CA GLY A 345 -3.42 -7.32 22.32
C GLY A 345 -3.35 -8.81 22.65
N VAL A 346 -2.14 -9.38 22.70
CA VAL A 346 -1.89 -10.79 23.03
C VAL A 346 -2.18 -11.09 24.50
N ALA A 347 -1.82 -10.20 25.42
CA ALA A 347 -2.08 -10.34 26.86
C ALA A 347 -3.54 -10.03 27.23
N ALA A 348 -4.34 -9.48 26.32
CA ALA A 348 -5.69 -9.01 26.60
C ALA A 348 -6.60 -10.13 27.12
N PRO A 349 -7.31 -9.91 28.24
CA PRO A 349 -8.32 -10.85 28.74
C PRO A 349 -9.67 -10.69 28.00
N VAL A 350 -9.90 -9.54 27.35
CA VAL A 350 -11.15 -9.19 26.67
C VAL A 350 -10.88 -8.43 25.36
N ALA A 351 -11.80 -8.53 24.41
CA ALA A 351 -11.68 -7.92 23.08
C ALA A 351 -11.43 -6.40 23.13
N ALA A 352 -12.06 -5.67 24.06
CA ALA A 352 -11.89 -4.22 24.15
C ALA A 352 -10.42 -3.81 24.41
N VAL A 353 -9.69 -4.54 25.23
CA VAL A 353 -8.27 -4.30 25.51
C VAL A 353 -7.42 -4.62 24.28
N ALA A 354 -7.72 -5.70 23.57
CA ALA A 354 -7.03 -6.07 22.34
C ALA A 354 -7.22 -5.00 21.25
N VAL A 355 -8.44 -4.46 21.11
CA VAL A 355 -8.76 -3.38 20.17
C VAL A 355 -7.94 -2.12 20.43
N VAL A 356 -7.74 -1.75 21.70
CA VAL A 356 -6.84 -0.63 22.08
C VAL A 356 -5.40 -0.94 21.69
N GLY A 357 -4.95 -2.20 21.89
CA GLY A 357 -3.64 -2.64 21.45
C GLY A 357 -3.47 -2.51 19.92
N PHE A 358 -4.44 -2.95 19.13
CA PHE A 358 -4.39 -2.89 17.68
C PHE A 358 -4.45 -1.45 17.15
N LEU A 359 -5.22 -0.57 17.81
CA LEU A 359 -5.17 0.87 17.53
C LEU A 359 -3.76 1.42 17.75
N ALA A 360 -3.10 1.06 18.85
CA ALA A 360 -1.73 1.47 19.13
C ALA A 360 -0.73 0.96 18.09
N VAL A 361 -0.93 -0.26 17.56
CA VAL A 361 -0.14 -0.78 16.42
C VAL A 361 -0.30 0.13 15.20
N GLY A 362 -1.53 0.51 14.85
CA GLY A 362 -1.82 1.39 13.73
C GLY A 362 -1.15 2.76 13.86
N VAL A 363 -1.27 3.38 15.04
CA VAL A 363 -0.57 4.63 15.35
C VAL A 363 0.95 4.46 15.19
N GLY A 364 1.49 3.39 15.74
CA GLY A 364 2.93 3.15 15.81
C GLY A 364 3.59 2.91 14.45
N LEU A 365 2.97 2.11 13.57
CA LEU A 365 3.55 1.78 12.26
C LEU A 365 3.32 2.84 11.19
N SER A 366 2.43 3.80 11.42
CA SER A 366 1.93 4.77 10.42
C SER A 366 3.04 5.57 9.72
N CYS A 367 4.10 5.94 10.42
CA CYS A 367 5.19 6.77 9.90
C CYS A 367 6.38 5.96 9.36
N ALA A 368 6.39 4.63 9.46
CA ALA A 368 7.55 3.82 9.10
C ALA A 368 7.92 3.96 7.61
N PHE A 369 7.01 3.65 6.71
CA PHE A 369 7.24 3.78 5.27
C PHE A 369 7.55 5.23 4.84
N PRO A 370 6.79 6.26 5.25
CA PRO A 370 7.13 7.64 4.92
C PRO A 370 8.56 8.04 5.33
N VAL A 371 9.01 7.66 6.52
CA VAL A 371 10.35 8.00 7.01
C VAL A 371 11.44 7.27 6.23
N VAL A 372 11.32 5.95 6.02
CA VAL A 372 12.36 5.18 5.31
C VAL A 372 12.41 5.51 3.83
N PHE A 373 11.27 5.80 3.17
CA PHE A 373 11.26 6.21 1.76
C PHE A 373 11.85 7.60 1.57
N ASN A 374 11.57 8.53 2.47
CA ASN A 374 12.18 9.85 2.42
C ASN A 374 13.70 9.76 2.58
N ALA A 375 14.19 8.98 3.55
CA ALA A 375 15.61 8.74 3.75
C ALA A 375 16.27 8.03 2.55
N ALA A 376 15.58 7.03 1.97
CA ALA A 376 16.06 6.33 0.77
C ALA A 376 16.09 7.25 -0.46
N GLY A 377 15.09 8.13 -0.60
CA GLY A 377 15.01 9.07 -1.73
C GLY A 377 16.20 10.02 -1.83
N ALA A 378 16.85 10.28 -0.70
CA ALA A 378 18.04 11.11 -0.58
C ALA A 378 19.36 10.36 -0.73
N HIS A 379 19.32 9.07 -1.00
CA HIS A 379 20.51 8.24 -1.03
C HIS A 379 21.38 8.51 -2.28
N ARG A 380 22.71 8.35 -2.12
CA ARG A 380 23.71 8.59 -3.17
C ARG A 380 23.53 7.78 -4.47
N PHE A 381 22.76 6.69 -4.44
CA PHE A 381 22.42 5.90 -5.64
C PHE A 381 21.30 6.51 -6.48
N GLY A 382 20.76 7.65 -6.06
CA GLY A 382 19.58 8.27 -6.65
C GLY A 382 18.27 7.73 -6.06
N SER A 383 17.23 8.55 -6.10
CA SER A 383 15.95 8.26 -5.45
C SER A 383 15.27 6.99 -5.99
N GLY A 384 15.22 6.81 -7.29
CA GLY A 384 14.54 5.66 -7.92
C GLY A 384 15.10 4.30 -7.50
N PRO A 385 16.39 4.00 -7.73
CA PRO A 385 16.98 2.73 -7.34
C PRO A 385 16.94 2.47 -5.83
N ALA A 386 17.18 3.48 -5.00
CA ALA A 386 17.18 3.34 -3.55
C ALA A 386 15.78 3.01 -3.00
N ILE A 387 14.74 3.74 -3.44
CA ILE A 387 13.35 3.47 -3.06
C ILE A 387 12.93 2.08 -3.55
N SER A 388 13.32 1.68 -4.77
CA SER A 388 13.01 0.35 -5.31
C SER A 388 13.58 -0.77 -4.43
N ILE A 389 14.83 -0.67 -3.97
CA ILE A 389 15.44 -1.65 -3.06
C ILE A 389 14.66 -1.73 -1.75
N VAL A 390 14.40 -0.58 -1.13
CA VAL A 390 13.67 -0.50 0.15
C VAL A 390 12.25 -1.02 0.03
N SER A 391 11.54 -0.69 -1.07
CA SER A 391 10.20 -1.21 -1.33
C SER A 391 10.20 -2.72 -1.51
N THR A 392 11.12 -3.25 -2.32
CA THR A 392 11.20 -4.70 -2.56
C THR A 392 11.43 -5.46 -1.26
N LEU A 393 12.38 -5.02 -0.45
CA LEU A 393 12.65 -5.63 0.85
C LEU A 393 11.47 -5.44 1.82
N GLY A 394 10.86 -4.27 1.84
CA GLY A 394 9.69 -3.98 2.67
C GLY A 394 8.51 -4.90 2.33
N TYR A 395 8.17 -5.01 1.07
CA TYR A 395 7.03 -5.85 0.63
C TYR A 395 7.22 -7.34 0.90
N THR A 396 8.46 -7.84 1.08
CA THR A 396 8.65 -9.23 1.53
C THR A 396 8.05 -9.48 2.92
N GLY A 397 7.79 -8.44 3.72
CA GLY A 397 7.07 -8.53 4.98
C GLY A 397 5.60 -8.95 4.80
N PHE A 398 4.91 -8.36 3.82
CA PHE A 398 3.55 -8.80 3.46
C PHE A 398 3.54 -10.22 2.92
N LEU A 399 4.58 -10.62 2.17
CA LEU A 399 4.70 -11.96 1.62
C LEU A 399 4.94 -13.02 2.71
N ALA A 400 5.81 -12.70 3.68
CA ALA A 400 6.18 -13.63 4.74
C ALA A 400 5.14 -13.72 5.87
N GLY A 401 4.35 -12.65 6.07
CA GLY A 401 3.42 -12.50 7.19
C GLY A 401 2.40 -13.62 7.31
N PRO A 402 1.53 -13.82 6.31
CA PRO A 402 0.46 -14.80 6.40
C PRO A 402 0.95 -16.24 6.66
N PRO A 403 1.93 -16.79 5.91
CA PRO A 403 2.40 -18.14 6.15
C PRO A 403 3.17 -18.28 7.48
N LEU A 404 3.96 -17.27 7.86
CA LEU A 404 4.69 -17.29 9.12
C LEU A 404 3.73 -17.37 10.31
N ILE A 405 2.73 -16.48 10.35
CA ILE A 405 1.76 -16.44 11.45
C ILE A 405 0.86 -17.67 11.40
N GLY A 406 0.42 -18.11 10.22
CA GLY A 406 -0.41 -19.29 10.07
C GLY A 406 0.27 -20.57 10.58
N LEU A 407 1.55 -20.80 10.20
CA LEU A 407 2.32 -21.95 10.67
C LEU A 407 2.58 -21.88 12.18
N LEU A 408 2.91 -20.71 12.71
CA LEU A 408 3.07 -20.56 14.16
C LEU A 408 1.74 -20.74 14.90
N ALA A 409 0.63 -20.29 14.34
CA ALA A 409 -0.69 -20.45 14.94
C ALA A 409 -1.13 -21.93 15.02
N GLU A 410 -0.73 -22.74 14.04
CA GLU A 410 -0.94 -24.20 14.07
C GLU A 410 -0.18 -24.86 15.23
N LEU A 411 1.04 -24.38 15.52
CA LEU A 411 1.91 -24.98 16.53
C LEU A 411 1.66 -24.46 17.95
N THR A 412 1.35 -23.17 18.10
CA THR A 412 1.33 -22.48 19.40
C THR A 412 -0.02 -21.84 19.73
N GLY A 413 -0.96 -21.88 18.80
CA GLY A 413 -2.20 -21.11 18.86
C GLY A 413 -2.03 -19.67 18.38
N LEU A 414 -3.11 -19.09 17.86
CA LEU A 414 -3.10 -17.76 17.22
C LEU A 414 -2.69 -16.64 18.20
N ARG A 415 -2.95 -16.81 19.51
CA ARG A 415 -2.53 -15.86 20.55
C ARG A 415 -1.03 -15.61 20.52
N TRP A 416 -0.23 -16.66 20.51
CA TRP A 416 1.23 -16.56 20.57
C TRP A 416 1.86 -16.33 19.20
N ALA A 417 1.18 -16.73 18.14
CA ALA A 417 1.62 -16.53 16.77
C ALA A 417 1.73 -15.05 16.34
N LEU A 418 1.11 -14.14 17.06
CA LEU A 418 1.25 -12.69 16.82
C LEU A 418 2.52 -12.08 17.45
N LEU A 419 3.19 -12.75 18.39
CA LEU A 419 4.40 -12.22 19.05
C LEU A 419 5.55 -11.88 18.08
N PRO A 420 5.82 -12.62 17.00
CA PRO A 420 6.83 -12.22 16.01
C PRO A 420 6.63 -10.80 15.47
N VAL A 421 5.38 -10.30 15.41
CA VAL A 421 5.08 -8.92 15.01
C VAL A 421 5.63 -7.93 16.05
N ALA A 422 5.48 -8.22 17.35
CA ALA A 422 6.05 -7.41 18.42
C ALA A 422 7.60 -7.41 18.37
N VAL A 423 8.19 -8.59 18.12
CA VAL A 423 9.65 -8.74 17.98
C VAL A 423 10.15 -7.95 16.77
N ALA A 424 9.47 -8.06 15.63
CA ALA A 424 9.81 -7.31 14.43
C ALA A 424 9.68 -5.79 14.65
N ALA A 425 8.62 -5.33 15.28
CA ALA A 425 8.44 -3.92 15.62
C ALA A 425 9.55 -3.44 16.57
N ALA A 426 9.89 -4.19 17.61
CA ALA A 426 11.00 -3.86 18.51
C ALA A 426 12.36 -3.83 17.77
N ALA A 427 12.59 -4.78 16.84
CA ALA A 427 13.78 -4.76 15.99
C ALA A 427 13.83 -3.50 15.12
N GLY A 428 12.69 -3.09 14.54
CA GLY A 428 12.56 -1.83 13.80
C GLY A 428 12.94 -0.61 14.65
N ALA A 429 12.53 -0.57 15.92
CA ALA A 429 12.92 0.49 16.87
C ALA A 429 14.43 0.51 17.11
N VAL A 430 15.05 -0.65 17.36
CA VAL A 430 16.50 -0.77 17.56
C VAL A 430 17.26 -0.30 16.32
N LEU A 431 16.81 -0.71 15.12
CA LEU A 431 17.41 -0.27 13.85
C LEU A 431 17.28 1.25 13.67
N ALA A 432 16.12 1.84 13.98
CA ALA A 432 15.90 3.27 13.89
C ALA A 432 16.83 4.07 14.81
N VAL A 433 17.06 3.61 16.04
CA VAL A 433 17.97 4.24 17.00
C VAL A 433 19.44 4.07 16.56
N ARG A 434 19.81 2.84 16.15
CA ARG A 434 21.20 2.50 15.79
C ARG A 434 21.68 3.22 14.53
N PHE A 435 20.77 3.46 13.60
CA PHE A 435 21.06 4.12 12.31
C PHE A 435 20.44 5.51 12.21
N ARG A 436 20.20 6.17 13.36
CA ARG A 436 19.59 7.51 13.44
C ARG A 436 20.28 8.55 12.56
N GLY A 437 21.60 8.46 12.40
CA GLY A 437 22.38 9.38 11.55
C GLY A 437 21.96 9.30 10.09
N ALA A 438 21.71 8.10 9.56
CA ALA A 438 21.27 7.90 8.18
C ALA A 438 19.82 8.40 7.94
N LEU A 439 18.97 8.31 8.97
CA LEU A 439 17.57 8.79 8.91
C LEU A 439 17.48 10.33 9.01
N ARG A 440 18.51 11.00 9.53
CA ARG A 440 18.56 12.46 9.72
C ARG A 440 19.15 13.23 8.55
N LEU A 441 19.87 12.58 7.63
CA LEU A 441 20.67 13.23 6.58
C LEU A 441 19.86 14.09 5.59
N HIS A 442 18.53 14.27 5.81
CA HIS A 442 17.67 15.09 4.97
C HIS A 442 16.61 15.86 5.76
N ASP A 443 17.09 16.76 6.63
CA ASP A 443 16.27 17.89 7.09
C ASP A 443 16.71 19.12 6.29
N PRO A 444 15.97 19.53 5.23
CA PRO A 444 16.33 20.73 4.45
C PRO A 444 16.23 22.02 5.25
N SER A 445 15.69 21.97 6.47
CA SER A 445 15.60 23.14 7.37
C SER A 445 16.86 23.38 8.19
N ARG A 446 17.90 22.52 8.07
CA ARG A 446 19.18 22.61 8.81
C ARG A 446 20.41 22.75 7.93
N ALA A 447 20.25 22.99 6.61
CA ALA A 447 21.32 23.35 5.68
C ALA A 447 21.41 24.86 5.50
#